data_af0da95436fc9777a644995b9445829d
#
_entry.id   af0da95436fc9777a644995b9445829d
#
_cell.length_a   1.000
_cell.length_b   1.000
_cell.length_c   1.000
_cell.angle_alpha   90.00
_cell.angle_beta   90.00
_cell.angle_gamma   90.00
#
_symmetry.space_group_name_H-M   'P 1'
#
loop_
_entity.id
_entity.type
_entity.pdbx_description
1 polymer ?
#
loop_
_entity_poly.entity_id
_entity_poly.type
_entity_poly.pdbx_seq_one_letter_code
_entity_poly.pdbx_strand_id
1 'polypeptide(L)'
;MPGADPRSADADAALRAAAARPMVPEPALERMAIRDAHATIPRVFRDSPQYLHEALSAEAGRPVIVKIETVNPIGAFKGRGTWTGLRALLERGEAGPGRPVVVASTGNFGQGIAYAARAHGVPAIVYADKRANPLKLDRIRRFGATVMLHGRDFDEAREAGQTRARDEGLTFMLDGDEPAIATGNGTLAVELTDAVERGDLPALANAYVPVGNGSLIIGVGAWLRAAGPGCRVVGINSDAAASMTHSWLEGRVVETVTAETAAEGIATRVPVPRALSLIDGRVDAMLVVAEGRLDAARRGLTSALGVTVEHSAAAAWLGLLDDRDPRPGASVLLITGSNVAAP
;
A
#
# COMPACT_ATOMS: atom_id res chain seq x y z
N MET A 1 -16.53 8.42 39.75
CA MET A 1 -16.73 7.99 38.38
C MET A 1 -16.17 9.07 37.47
N PRO A 2 -14.99 8.92 36.81
CA PRO A 2 -14.54 9.90 35.84
C PRO A 2 -15.45 9.77 34.63
N GLY A 3 -16.05 10.86 34.18
CA GLY A 3 -16.93 10.94 33.03
C GLY A 3 -16.17 10.51 31.75
N ALA A 4 -16.78 9.65 30.95
CA ALA A 4 -16.29 9.31 29.64
C ALA A 4 -16.11 10.60 28.80
N ASP A 5 -14.97 10.76 28.14
CA ASP A 5 -14.73 11.91 27.25
C ASP A 5 -15.75 11.80 26.08
N PRO A 6 -16.69 12.76 25.93
CA PRO A 6 -17.71 12.70 24.88
C PRO A 6 -17.11 12.63 23.46
N ARG A 7 -15.85 13.05 23.29
CA ARG A 7 -15.12 12.91 22.01
C ARG A 7 -14.78 11.48 21.66
N SER A 8 -14.69 10.55 22.62
CA SER A 8 -14.42 9.14 22.35
C SER A 8 -15.64 8.39 21.79
N ALA A 9 -16.85 8.71 22.26
CA ALA A 9 -18.08 8.09 21.81
C ALA A 9 -18.45 8.49 20.37
N ASP A 10 -18.22 9.75 20.00
CA ASP A 10 -18.45 10.26 18.65
C ASP A 10 -17.45 9.67 17.64
N ALA A 11 -16.18 9.53 18.03
CA ALA A 11 -15.15 8.90 17.21
C ALA A 11 -15.47 7.41 16.95
N ASP A 12 -15.90 6.68 17.96
CA ASP A 12 -16.30 5.27 17.83
C ASP A 12 -17.55 5.11 16.95
N ALA A 13 -18.50 6.05 17.03
CA ALA A 13 -19.67 6.06 16.17
C ALA A 13 -19.29 6.31 14.69
N ALA A 14 -18.38 7.25 14.43
CA ALA A 14 -17.87 7.53 13.09
C ALA A 14 -17.13 6.34 12.50
N LEU A 15 -16.29 5.66 13.28
CA LEU A 15 -15.60 4.42 12.87
C LEU A 15 -16.60 3.32 12.48
N ARG A 16 -17.62 3.08 13.33
CA ARG A 16 -18.65 2.08 13.04
C ARG A 16 -19.45 2.43 11.78
N ALA A 17 -19.83 3.67 11.60
CA ALA A 17 -20.55 4.14 10.41
C ALA A 17 -19.72 3.98 9.14
N ALA A 18 -18.43 4.31 9.18
CA ALA A 18 -17.52 4.14 8.05
C ALA A 18 -17.32 2.64 7.70
N ALA A 19 -17.11 1.79 8.71
CA ALA A 19 -16.95 0.34 8.51
C ALA A 19 -18.23 -0.35 7.98
N ALA A 20 -19.40 0.23 8.23
CA ALA A 20 -20.69 -0.30 7.78
C ALA A 20 -21.05 0.12 6.34
N ARG A 21 -20.27 0.98 5.68
CA ARG A 21 -20.56 1.34 4.29
C ARG A 21 -20.51 0.12 3.37
N PRO A 22 -21.44 0.01 2.42
CA PRO A 22 -21.50 -1.13 1.52
C PRO A 22 -20.28 -1.15 0.58
N MET A 23 -19.82 -2.36 0.27
CA MET A 23 -18.74 -2.57 -0.68
C MET A 23 -19.18 -2.15 -2.09
N VAL A 24 -18.39 -1.31 -2.74
CA VAL A 24 -18.56 -0.98 -4.15
C VAL A 24 -18.06 -2.16 -5.00
N PRO A 25 -18.90 -2.74 -5.88
CA PRO A 25 -18.47 -3.80 -6.77
C PRO A 25 -17.37 -3.33 -7.73
N GLU A 26 -16.34 -4.14 -7.90
CA GLU A 26 -15.26 -3.91 -8.85
C GLU A 26 -14.77 -5.27 -9.37
N PRO A 27 -15.06 -5.62 -10.64
CA PRO A 27 -14.73 -6.93 -11.20
C PRO A 27 -13.24 -7.30 -11.09
N ALA A 28 -12.35 -6.31 -11.22
CA ALA A 28 -10.92 -6.52 -11.06
C ALA A 28 -10.52 -6.96 -9.62
N LEU A 29 -11.39 -6.75 -8.63
CA LEU A 29 -11.15 -7.10 -7.22
C LEU A 29 -11.90 -8.35 -6.78
N GLU A 30 -12.53 -9.07 -7.71
CA GLU A 30 -13.15 -10.36 -7.40
C GLU A 30 -12.09 -11.43 -7.11
N ARG A 31 -12.48 -12.44 -6.32
CA ARG A 31 -11.59 -13.52 -5.89
C ARG A 31 -10.83 -14.16 -7.05
N MET A 32 -11.52 -14.47 -8.14
CA MET A 32 -10.90 -15.10 -9.32
C MET A 32 -9.86 -14.18 -9.96
N ALA A 33 -10.18 -12.89 -10.15
CA ALA A 33 -9.25 -11.92 -10.74
C ALA A 33 -7.94 -11.79 -9.93
N ILE A 34 -8.04 -11.76 -8.59
CA ILE A 34 -6.87 -11.71 -7.71
C ILE A 34 -6.08 -13.03 -7.77
N ARG A 35 -6.76 -14.19 -7.80
CA ARG A 35 -6.11 -15.50 -7.92
C ARG A 35 -5.39 -15.65 -9.28
N ASP A 36 -6.00 -15.21 -10.37
CA ASP A 36 -5.42 -15.24 -11.70
C ASP A 36 -4.22 -14.28 -11.79
N ALA A 37 -4.31 -13.10 -11.19
CA ALA A 37 -3.18 -12.18 -11.08
C ALA A 37 -2.00 -12.83 -10.35
N HIS A 38 -2.23 -13.55 -9.25
CA HIS A 38 -1.19 -14.27 -8.53
C HIS A 38 -0.44 -15.26 -9.44
N ALA A 39 -1.14 -15.99 -10.29
CA ALA A 39 -0.51 -16.94 -11.23
C ALA A 39 0.40 -16.26 -12.26
N THR A 40 0.15 -14.97 -12.58
CA THR A 40 0.85 -14.24 -13.65
C THR A 40 1.97 -13.31 -13.17
N ILE A 41 1.98 -12.96 -11.90
CA ILE A 41 3.06 -12.15 -11.31
C ILE A 41 4.38 -12.93 -11.34
N PRO A 42 5.52 -12.32 -11.74
CA PRO A 42 6.81 -12.99 -11.74
C PRO A 42 7.18 -13.56 -10.39
N ARG A 43 7.82 -14.73 -10.39
CA ARG A 43 8.20 -15.43 -9.16
C ARG A 43 9.05 -14.59 -8.21
N VAL A 44 9.84 -13.64 -8.75
CA VAL A 44 10.65 -12.72 -7.92
C VAL A 44 9.83 -11.81 -7.01
N PHE A 45 8.53 -11.69 -7.23
CA PHE A 45 7.59 -10.94 -6.38
C PHE A 45 6.59 -11.84 -5.67
N ARG A 46 6.60 -13.15 -5.90
CA ARG A 46 5.72 -14.11 -5.25
C ARG A 46 6.46 -14.91 -4.20
N ASP A 47 5.68 -15.66 -3.44
CA ASP A 47 6.19 -16.60 -2.43
C ASP A 47 7.17 -15.90 -1.46
N SER A 48 6.85 -14.64 -1.12
CA SER A 48 7.68 -13.85 -0.23
C SER A 48 7.67 -14.44 1.19
N PRO A 49 8.77 -14.32 1.95
CA PRO A 49 8.88 -14.92 3.26
C PRO A 49 7.73 -14.51 4.19
N GLN A 50 7.12 -15.50 4.85
CA GLN A 50 6.05 -15.30 5.83
C GLN A 50 6.11 -16.35 6.92
N TYR A 51 6.07 -15.93 8.17
CA TYR A 51 6.21 -16.82 9.33
C TYR A 51 5.71 -16.16 10.62
N LEU A 52 5.42 -16.97 11.62
CA LEU A 52 5.15 -16.52 12.99
C LEU A 52 6.45 -16.05 13.64
N HIS A 53 6.49 -14.79 14.09
CA HIS A 53 7.69 -14.17 14.65
C HIS A 53 7.60 -14.12 16.18
N GLU A 54 8.43 -14.90 16.89
CA GLU A 54 8.34 -15.08 18.34
C GLU A 54 8.55 -13.78 19.14
N ALA A 55 9.62 -13.04 18.86
CA ALA A 55 9.94 -11.82 19.62
C ALA A 55 8.87 -10.73 19.43
N LEU A 56 8.38 -10.51 18.18
CA LEU A 56 7.30 -9.54 17.93
C LEU A 56 5.97 -10.02 18.55
N SER A 57 5.73 -11.33 18.57
CA SER A 57 4.55 -11.90 19.24
C SER A 57 4.59 -11.67 20.76
N ALA A 58 5.75 -11.83 21.37
CA ALA A 58 5.94 -11.57 22.79
C ALA A 58 5.73 -10.07 23.11
N GLU A 59 6.27 -9.15 22.31
CA GLU A 59 6.10 -7.70 22.45
C GLU A 59 4.63 -7.27 22.27
N ALA A 60 3.93 -7.86 21.29
CA ALA A 60 2.53 -7.56 21.01
C ALA A 60 1.54 -8.26 21.96
N GLY A 61 1.97 -9.23 22.75
CA GLY A 61 1.12 -10.06 23.62
C GLY A 61 0.14 -10.96 22.85
N ARG A 62 0.38 -11.21 21.55
CA ARG A 62 -0.43 -12.06 20.66
C ARG A 62 0.37 -12.55 19.46
N PRO A 63 -0.03 -13.66 18.81
CA PRO A 63 0.70 -14.18 17.65
C PRO A 63 0.82 -13.12 16.53
N VAL A 64 2.06 -12.85 16.07
CA VAL A 64 2.36 -11.93 14.97
C VAL A 64 2.99 -12.70 13.82
N ILE A 65 2.28 -12.72 12.70
CA ILE A 65 2.78 -13.22 11.42
C ILE A 65 3.41 -12.04 10.69
N VAL A 66 4.67 -12.15 10.32
CA VAL A 66 5.34 -11.19 9.44
C VAL A 66 5.27 -11.68 8.00
N LYS A 67 5.00 -10.77 7.06
CA LYS A 67 5.14 -11.01 5.62
C LYS A 67 6.10 -10.01 5.03
N ILE A 68 7.23 -10.50 4.49
CA ILE A 68 8.39 -9.68 4.11
C ILE A 68 8.38 -9.45 2.60
N GLU A 69 7.91 -8.30 2.17
CA GLU A 69 7.81 -7.90 0.76
C GLU A 69 9.04 -7.13 0.23
N THR A 70 10.17 -7.25 0.91
CA THR A 70 11.39 -6.48 0.59
C THR A 70 12.44 -7.29 -0.17
N VAL A 71 12.33 -8.61 -0.21
CA VAL A 71 13.30 -9.51 -0.85
C VAL A 71 12.93 -9.70 -2.33
N ASN A 72 13.08 -8.63 -3.10
CA ASN A 72 12.78 -8.62 -4.54
C ASN A 72 13.54 -7.48 -5.23
N PRO A 73 13.57 -7.43 -6.59
CA PRO A 73 14.40 -6.46 -7.32
C PRO A 73 14.15 -4.99 -7.01
N ILE A 74 12.95 -4.62 -6.56
CA ILE A 74 12.61 -3.22 -6.23
C ILE A 74 12.59 -2.95 -4.72
N GLY A 75 12.85 -3.96 -3.88
CA GLY A 75 12.84 -3.83 -2.42
C GLY A 75 11.49 -3.42 -1.82
N ALA A 76 10.37 -3.75 -2.46
CA ALA A 76 9.03 -3.35 -2.00
C ALA A 76 7.91 -4.20 -2.63
N PHE A 77 6.73 -4.21 -1.97
CA PHE A 77 5.54 -4.91 -2.44
C PHE A 77 4.99 -4.40 -3.79
N LYS A 78 5.35 -3.17 -4.18
CA LYS A 78 4.81 -2.48 -5.37
C LYS A 78 5.00 -3.25 -6.68
N GLY A 79 5.98 -4.17 -6.75
CA GLY A 79 6.18 -5.00 -7.92
C GLY A 79 4.96 -5.84 -8.31
N ARG A 80 4.16 -6.28 -7.35
CA ARG A 80 2.93 -7.05 -7.58
C ARG A 80 1.87 -6.22 -8.32
N GLY A 81 1.53 -5.07 -7.74
CA GLY A 81 0.51 -4.18 -8.29
C GLY A 81 0.93 -3.54 -9.61
N THR A 82 2.18 -3.06 -9.72
CA THR A 82 2.66 -2.41 -10.94
C THR A 82 2.76 -3.38 -12.12
N TRP A 83 3.13 -4.64 -11.86
CA TRP A 83 3.10 -5.70 -12.87
C TRP A 83 1.68 -5.94 -13.39
N THR A 84 0.74 -6.15 -12.49
CA THR A 84 -0.66 -6.44 -12.85
C THR A 84 -1.32 -5.25 -13.53
N GLY A 85 -1.11 -4.03 -13.01
CA GLY A 85 -1.63 -2.80 -13.60
C GLY A 85 -1.10 -2.55 -15.01
N LEU A 86 0.21 -2.72 -15.23
CA LEU A 86 0.77 -2.54 -16.57
C LEU A 86 0.25 -3.61 -17.55
N ARG A 87 0.11 -4.87 -17.12
CA ARG A 87 -0.52 -5.91 -17.95
C ARG A 87 -1.94 -5.54 -18.36
N ALA A 88 -2.74 -5.03 -17.43
CA ALA A 88 -4.09 -4.60 -17.75
C ALA A 88 -4.11 -3.48 -18.80
N LEU A 89 -3.17 -2.52 -18.74
CA LEU A 89 -3.02 -1.51 -19.79
C LEU A 89 -2.63 -2.11 -21.14
N LEU A 90 -1.73 -3.09 -21.15
CA LEU A 90 -1.34 -3.80 -22.37
C LEU A 90 -2.52 -4.55 -23.00
N GLU A 91 -3.30 -5.27 -22.19
CA GLU A 91 -4.47 -6.03 -22.63
C GLU A 91 -5.57 -5.11 -23.22
N ARG A 92 -5.69 -3.87 -22.71
CA ARG A 92 -6.60 -2.84 -23.24
C ARG A 92 -6.02 -2.03 -24.42
N GLY A 93 -4.75 -2.27 -24.81
CA GLY A 93 -4.06 -1.49 -25.83
C GLY A 93 -3.74 -0.05 -25.41
N GLU A 94 -3.74 0.24 -24.11
CA GLU A 94 -3.49 1.56 -23.53
C GLU A 94 -1.99 1.82 -23.26
N ALA A 95 -1.16 0.79 -23.35
CA ALA A 95 0.30 0.85 -23.32
C ALA A 95 0.89 -0.15 -24.31
N GLY A 96 2.15 0.06 -24.73
CA GLY A 96 2.84 -0.86 -25.65
C GLY A 96 4.20 -0.31 -26.09
N PRO A 97 4.94 -1.02 -26.98
CA PRO A 97 6.27 -0.61 -27.43
C PRO A 97 6.32 0.82 -28.03
N GLY A 98 5.25 1.24 -28.73
CA GLY A 98 5.10 2.58 -29.32
C GLY A 98 4.23 3.54 -28.47
N ARG A 99 3.73 3.10 -27.32
CA ARG A 99 2.80 3.87 -26.48
C ARG A 99 3.28 3.84 -25.03
N PRO A 100 4.09 4.84 -24.61
CA PRO A 100 4.63 4.93 -23.26
C PRO A 100 3.54 4.97 -22.18
N VAL A 101 3.86 4.42 -21.00
CA VAL A 101 3.11 4.69 -19.77
C VAL A 101 3.74 5.88 -19.04
N VAL A 102 2.91 6.80 -18.56
CA VAL A 102 3.34 7.97 -17.80
C VAL A 102 2.90 7.82 -16.34
N VAL A 103 3.79 8.12 -15.41
CA VAL A 103 3.51 8.12 -13.97
C VAL A 103 4.20 9.31 -13.29
N ALA A 104 3.73 9.68 -12.10
CA ALA A 104 4.48 10.54 -11.19
C ALA A 104 4.83 9.75 -9.93
N SER A 105 6.13 9.59 -9.65
CA SER A 105 6.60 8.91 -8.44
C SER A 105 8.11 8.99 -8.28
N THR A 106 8.57 9.30 -7.10
CA THR A 106 10.00 9.23 -6.72
C THR A 106 10.35 7.96 -5.94
N GLY A 107 9.32 7.15 -5.58
CA GLY A 107 9.45 6.01 -4.65
C GLY A 107 9.25 4.64 -5.30
N ASN A 108 8.75 3.73 -4.48
CA ASN A 108 8.56 2.31 -4.82
C ASN A 108 7.65 2.07 -6.02
N PHE A 109 6.64 2.93 -6.22
CA PHE A 109 5.71 2.83 -7.35
C PHE A 109 6.43 3.10 -8.68
N GLY A 110 7.22 4.18 -8.75
CA GLY A 110 8.02 4.51 -9.94
C GLY A 110 9.03 3.41 -10.30
N GLN A 111 9.71 2.82 -9.30
CA GLN A 111 10.61 1.69 -9.51
C GLN A 111 9.85 0.46 -10.03
N GLY A 112 8.68 0.16 -9.45
CA GLY A 112 7.85 -0.97 -9.88
C GLY A 112 7.35 -0.84 -11.32
N ILE A 113 6.87 0.36 -11.71
CA ILE A 113 6.47 0.64 -13.10
C ILE A 113 7.66 0.52 -14.04
N ALA A 114 8.82 1.10 -13.70
CA ALA A 114 10.02 1.01 -14.53
C ALA A 114 10.46 -0.44 -14.74
N TYR A 115 10.43 -1.26 -13.67
CA TYR A 115 10.73 -2.68 -13.75
C TYR A 115 9.75 -3.44 -14.66
N ALA A 116 8.45 -3.27 -14.45
CA ALA A 116 7.41 -3.94 -15.22
C ALA A 116 7.44 -3.50 -16.70
N ALA A 117 7.59 -2.20 -16.95
CA ALA A 117 7.67 -1.63 -18.29
C ALA A 117 8.86 -2.19 -19.07
N ARG A 118 10.05 -2.24 -18.46
CA ARG A 118 11.22 -2.88 -19.07
C ARG A 118 10.97 -4.35 -19.44
N ALA A 119 10.36 -5.10 -18.55
CA ALA A 119 10.09 -6.52 -18.77
C ALA A 119 9.11 -6.77 -19.91
N HIS A 120 8.19 -5.85 -20.15
CA HIS A 120 7.20 -5.91 -21.23
C HIS A 120 7.59 -5.14 -22.49
N GLY A 121 8.77 -4.54 -22.55
CA GLY A 121 9.21 -3.73 -23.70
C GLY A 121 8.40 -2.44 -23.89
N VAL A 122 7.81 -1.90 -22.84
CA VAL A 122 7.01 -0.65 -22.83
C VAL A 122 7.90 0.50 -22.37
N PRO A 123 7.99 1.63 -23.07
CA PRO A 123 8.65 2.81 -22.54
C PRO A 123 7.89 3.35 -21.32
N ALA A 124 8.63 3.71 -20.27
CA ALA A 124 8.06 4.35 -19.07
C ALA A 124 8.63 5.75 -18.90
N ILE A 125 7.75 6.72 -18.63
CA ILE A 125 8.10 8.11 -18.35
C ILE A 125 7.68 8.41 -16.92
N VAL A 126 8.65 8.72 -16.07
CA VAL A 126 8.42 8.97 -14.64
C VAL A 126 8.68 10.44 -14.33
N TYR A 127 7.64 11.15 -13.94
CA TYR A 127 7.75 12.52 -13.47
C TYR A 127 8.13 12.57 -12.00
N ALA A 128 9.05 13.46 -11.67
CA ALA A 128 9.53 13.72 -10.31
C ALA A 128 9.78 15.22 -10.12
N ASP A 129 9.67 15.73 -8.92
CA ASP A 129 10.04 17.11 -8.62
C ASP A 129 11.57 17.31 -8.68
N LYS A 130 11.98 18.57 -8.86
CA LYS A 130 13.41 18.93 -9.02
C LYS A 130 14.23 18.72 -7.75
N ARG A 131 13.60 18.56 -6.59
CA ARG A 131 14.24 18.33 -5.27
C ARG A 131 14.26 16.87 -4.88
N ALA A 132 13.67 15.99 -5.71
CA ALA A 132 13.62 14.56 -5.44
C ALA A 132 15.01 13.95 -5.22
N ASN A 133 15.10 13.01 -4.29
CA ASN A 133 16.38 12.38 -3.93
C ASN A 133 17.03 11.69 -5.15
N PRO A 134 18.24 12.11 -5.58
CA PRO A 134 18.92 11.56 -6.76
C PRO A 134 19.10 10.04 -6.71
N LEU A 135 19.36 9.46 -5.53
CA LEU A 135 19.55 8.01 -5.38
C LEU A 135 18.27 7.23 -5.72
N LYS A 136 17.09 7.78 -5.37
CA LYS A 136 15.81 7.18 -5.74
C LYS A 136 15.56 7.27 -7.23
N LEU A 137 15.86 8.41 -7.83
CA LEU A 137 15.74 8.62 -9.28
C LEU A 137 16.67 7.70 -10.06
N ASP A 138 17.90 7.50 -9.59
CA ASP A 138 18.85 6.59 -10.23
C ASP A 138 18.39 5.13 -10.22
N ARG A 139 17.71 4.69 -9.16
CA ARG A 139 17.08 3.35 -9.14
C ARG A 139 16.02 3.21 -10.23
N ILE A 140 15.18 4.24 -10.43
CA ILE A 140 14.16 4.26 -11.49
C ILE A 140 14.83 4.21 -12.88
N ARG A 141 15.88 5.03 -13.10
CA ARG A 141 16.66 5.03 -14.36
C ARG A 141 17.33 3.69 -14.64
N ARG A 142 17.88 3.02 -13.63
CA ARG A 142 18.49 1.68 -13.75
C ARG A 142 17.49 0.62 -14.22
N PHE A 143 16.22 0.80 -13.95
CA PHE A 143 15.16 -0.05 -14.51
C PHE A 143 14.72 0.37 -15.92
N GLY A 144 15.35 1.37 -16.53
CA GLY A 144 15.15 1.75 -17.93
C GLY A 144 14.10 2.82 -18.18
N ALA A 145 13.52 3.43 -17.14
CA ALA A 145 12.55 4.51 -17.32
C ALA A 145 13.24 5.85 -17.63
N THR A 146 12.58 6.68 -18.42
CA THR A 146 12.93 8.08 -18.62
C THR A 146 12.41 8.91 -17.45
N VAL A 147 13.30 9.56 -16.69
CA VAL A 147 12.92 10.42 -15.57
C VAL A 147 12.87 11.88 -16.04
N MET A 148 11.70 12.50 -15.89
CA MET A 148 11.42 13.89 -16.20
C MET A 148 11.34 14.70 -14.91
N LEU A 149 12.26 15.65 -14.70
CA LEU A 149 12.23 16.55 -13.54
C LEU A 149 11.39 17.78 -13.86
N HIS A 150 10.30 17.98 -13.12
CA HIS A 150 9.41 19.11 -13.29
C HIS A 150 8.90 19.62 -11.94
N GLY A 151 8.71 20.95 -11.85
CA GLY A 151 8.08 21.57 -10.70
C GLY A 151 8.98 21.66 -9.45
N ARG A 152 8.41 22.21 -8.39
CA ARG A 152 9.04 22.46 -7.08
C ARG A 152 8.69 21.37 -6.08
N ASP A 153 7.58 20.66 -6.32
CA ASP A 153 7.04 19.60 -5.47
C ASP A 153 6.38 18.49 -6.28
N PHE A 154 5.93 17.47 -5.58
CA PHE A 154 5.31 16.30 -6.19
C PHE A 154 4.01 16.62 -6.94
N ASP A 155 3.21 17.56 -6.45
CA ASP A 155 1.92 17.89 -7.08
C ASP A 155 2.15 18.57 -8.44
N GLU A 156 3.10 19.50 -8.55
CA GLU A 156 3.49 20.12 -9.84
C GLU A 156 4.08 19.07 -10.81
N ALA A 157 4.87 18.15 -10.33
CA ALA A 157 5.41 17.05 -11.17
C ALA A 157 4.28 16.14 -11.68
N ARG A 158 3.32 15.80 -10.83
CA ARG A 158 2.16 14.97 -11.18
C ARG A 158 1.30 15.67 -12.23
N GLU A 159 0.97 16.95 -12.04
CA GLU A 159 0.18 17.73 -12.98
C GLU A 159 0.85 17.80 -14.37
N ALA A 160 2.16 18.02 -14.41
CA ALA A 160 2.91 18.01 -15.65
C ALA A 160 2.84 16.66 -16.38
N GLY A 161 2.97 15.56 -15.63
CA GLY A 161 2.83 14.19 -16.16
C GLY A 161 1.43 13.93 -16.71
N GLN A 162 0.39 14.34 -15.99
CA GLN A 162 -1.01 14.22 -16.42
C GLN A 162 -1.29 15.07 -17.67
N THR A 163 -0.78 16.29 -17.72
CA THR A 163 -0.93 17.19 -18.87
C THR A 163 -0.28 16.56 -20.10
N ARG A 164 0.96 16.10 -20.00
CA ARG A 164 1.63 15.42 -21.10
C ARG A 164 0.86 14.18 -21.57
N ALA A 165 0.40 13.35 -20.66
CA ALA A 165 -0.34 12.15 -21.02
C ALA A 165 -1.61 12.50 -21.80
N ARG A 166 -2.36 13.51 -21.35
CA ARG A 166 -3.56 13.99 -22.04
C ARG A 166 -3.25 14.55 -23.43
N ASP A 167 -2.22 15.41 -23.54
CA ASP A 167 -1.90 16.11 -24.78
C ASP A 167 -1.34 15.16 -25.86
N GLU A 168 -0.60 14.11 -25.44
CA GLU A 168 -0.02 13.10 -26.32
C GLU A 168 -0.92 11.83 -26.48
N GLY A 169 -2.11 11.79 -25.86
CA GLY A 169 -3.00 10.62 -25.89
C GLY A 169 -2.40 9.37 -25.22
N LEU A 170 -1.54 9.55 -24.23
CA LEU A 170 -0.90 8.50 -23.45
C LEU A 170 -1.70 8.18 -22.18
N THR A 171 -1.42 7.04 -21.59
CA THR A 171 -2.01 6.67 -20.30
C THR A 171 -1.16 7.19 -19.14
N PHE A 172 -1.78 8.00 -18.27
CA PHE A 172 -1.22 8.33 -16.95
C PHE A 172 -1.72 7.31 -15.94
N MET A 173 -0.82 6.45 -15.46
CA MET A 173 -1.17 5.45 -14.45
C MET A 173 -1.00 6.05 -13.05
N LEU A 174 -2.07 6.03 -12.26
CA LEU A 174 -2.10 6.52 -10.90
C LEU A 174 -2.34 5.37 -9.91
N ASP A 175 -1.48 5.27 -8.91
CA ASP A 175 -1.68 4.34 -7.79
C ASP A 175 -2.96 4.73 -7.01
N GLY A 176 -3.87 3.77 -6.84
CA GLY A 176 -5.19 4.00 -6.22
C GLY A 176 -6.32 4.30 -7.22
N ASP A 177 -6.03 4.65 -8.47
CA ASP A 177 -7.04 4.87 -9.51
C ASP A 177 -7.22 3.67 -10.45
N GLU A 178 -6.13 2.94 -10.75
CA GLU A 178 -6.15 1.71 -11.55
C GLU A 178 -6.43 0.48 -10.66
N PRO A 179 -7.62 -0.16 -10.73
CA PRO A 179 -7.98 -1.28 -9.86
C PRO A 179 -7.06 -2.49 -10.02
N ALA A 180 -6.50 -2.71 -11.21
CA ALA A 180 -5.59 -3.82 -11.45
C ALA A 180 -4.30 -3.74 -10.59
N ILE A 181 -3.91 -2.54 -10.15
CA ILE A 181 -2.83 -2.37 -9.17
C ILE A 181 -3.23 -2.99 -7.83
N ALA A 182 -4.45 -2.72 -7.36
CA ALA A 182 -4.96 -3.29 -6.12
C ALA A 182 -5.14 -4.82 -6.26
N THR A 183 -5.59 -5.31 -7.42
CA THR A 183 -5.66 -6.75 -7.74
C THR A 183 -4.30 -7.42 -7.53
N GLY A 184 -3.24 -6.88 -8.12
CA GLY A 184 -1.88 -7.38 -7.94
C GLY A 184 -1.41 -7.34 -6.49
N ASN A 185 -1.70 -6.26 -5.77
CA ASN A 185 -1.36 -6.14 -4.35
C ASN A 185 -2.13 -7.13 -3.47
N GLY A 186 -3.36 -7.49 -3.83
CA GLY A 186 -4.18 -8.49 -3.14
C GLY A 186 -3.58 -9.89 -3.16
N THR A 187 -2.70 -10.20 -4.13
CA THR A 187 -2.02 -11.50 -4.23
C THR A 187 -1.15 -11.83 -3.03
N LEU A 188 -0.74 -10.83 -2.29
CA LEU A 188 -0.01 -10.95 -1.02
C LEU A 188 -0.86 -11.69 0.04
N ALA A 189 -2.16 -11.36 0.10
CA ALA A 189 -3.09 -12.03 1.00
C ALA A 189 -3.48 -13.44 0.51
N VAL A 190 -3.39 -13.71 -0.81
CA VAL A 190 -3.53 -15.07 -1.36
C VAL A 190 -2.50 -16.01 -0.71
N GLU A 191 -1.23 -15.62 -0.70
CA GLU A 191 -0.15 -16.42 -0.14
C GLU A 191 -0.33 -16.67 1.38
N LEU A 192 -0.83 -15.68 2.12
CA LEU A 192 -1.14 -15.81 3.54
C LEU A 192 -2.24 -16.83 3.79
N THR A 193 -3.36 -16.73 3.05
CA THR A 193 -4.49 -17.68 3.22
C THR A 193 -4.13 -19.08 2.75
N ASP A 194 -3.38 -19.21 1.67
CA ASP A 194 -2.91 -20.51 1.20
C ASP A 194 -1.99 -21.19 2.23
N ALA A 195 -1.15 -20.41 2.96
CA ALA A 195 -0.33 -20.95 4.04
C ALA A 195 -1.16 -21.38 5.27
N VAL A 196 -2.24 -20.66 5.57
CA VAL A 196 -3.20 -21.09 6.62
C VAL A 196 -3.91 -22.38 6.20
N GLU A 197 -4.37 -22.48 4.95
CA GLU A 197 -5.03 -23.67 4.41
C GLU A 197 -4.12 -24.91 4.44
N ARG A 198 -2.82 -24.74 4.24
CA ARG A 198 -1.82 -25.84 4.36
C ARG A 198 -1.44 -26.17 5.79
N GLY A 199 -1.83 -25.37 6.78
CA GLY A 199 -1.44 -25.52 8.18
C GLY A 199 -0.03 -24.96 8.51
N ASP A 200 0.58 -24.19 7.60
CA ASP A 200 1.88 -23.56 7.81
C ASP A 200 1.78 -22.32 8.74
N LEU A 201 0.62 -21.67 8.78
CA LEU A 201 0.34 -20.50 9.59
C LEU A 201 -0.97 -20.68 10.38
N PRO A 202 -1.10 -20.04 11.55
CA PRO A 202 -2.38 -20.00 12.28
C PRO A 202 -3.40 -19.15 11.51
N ALA A 203 -4.70 -19.34 11.83
CA ALA A 203 -5.79 -18.56 11.27
C ALA A 203 -5.58 -17.05 11.49
N LEU A 204 -5.81 -16.25 10.44
CA LEU A 204 -5.62 -14.81 10.47
C LEU A 204 -6.79 -14.13 11.19
N ALA A 205 -6.52 -13.33 12.21
CA ALA A 205 -7.53 -12.57 12.93
C ALA A 205 -7.52 -11.08 12.60
N ASN A 206 -6.34 -10.50 12.37
CA ASN A 206 -6.18 -9.09 12.03
C ASN A 206 -5.09 -8.92 10.96
N ALA A 207 -5.25 -7.94 10.07
CA ALA A 207 -4.24 -7.52 9.11
C ALA A 207 -4.02 -6.00 9.22
N TYR A 208 -2.81 -5.59 9.58
CA TYR A 208 -2.44 -4.18 9.74
C TYR A 208 -1.70 -3.72 8.48
N VAL A 209 -2.32 -2.78 7.76
CA VAL A 209 -1.89 -2.36 6.43
C VAL A 209 -1.60 -0.86 6.41
N PRO A 210 -0.37 -0.42 6.10
CA PRO A 210 -0.08 1.00 5.96
C PRO A 210 -0.77 1.56 4.72
N VAL A 211 -1.38 2.74 4.84
CA VAL A 211 -2.26 3.29 3.80
C VAL A 211 -1.72 4.61 3.26
N GLY A 212 -1.28 4.61 2.00
CA GLY A 212 -1.08 5.80 1.18
C GLY A 212 -2.28 6.03 0.27
N ASN A 213 -2.09 5.86 -1.05
CA ASN A 213 -3.18 5.95 -2.04
C ASN A 213 -4.20 4.80 -1.99
N GLY A 214 -4.06 3.84 -1.09
CA GLY A 214 -5.07 2.84 -0.81
C GLY A 214 -4.95 1.52 -1.58
N SER A 215 -4.18 1.41 -2.67
CA SER A 215 -4.15 0.21 -3.52
C SER A 215 -3.79 -1.08 -2.76
N LEU A 216 -2.91 -1.02 -1.75
CA LEU A 216 -2.54 -2.19 -0.96
C LEU A 216 -3.71 -2.68 -0.11
N ILE A 217 -4.31 -1.80 0.69
CA ILE A 217 -5.39 -2.19 1.61
C ILE A 217 -6.65 -2.62 0.86
N ILE A 218 -6.93 -2.00 -0.29
CA ILE A 218 -8.04 -2.40 -1.17
C ILE A 218 -7.85 -3.83 -1.64
N GLY A 219 -6.67 -4.18 -2.17
CA GLY A 219 -6.39 -5.53 -2.67
C GLY A 219 -6.38 -6.58 -1.56
N VAL A 220 -5.71 -6.30 -0.45
CA VAL A 220 -5.67 -7.19 0.74
C VAL A 220 -7.08 -7.38 1.30
N GLY A 221 -7.83 -6.29 1.49
CA GLY A 221 -9.20 -6.34 1.99
C GLY A 221 -10.14 -7.10 1.04
N ALA A 222 -10.05 -6.88 -0.27
CA ALA A 222 -10.85 -7.59 -1.26
C ALA A 222 -10.64 -9.11 -1.18
N TRP A 223 -9.39 -9.56 -1.13
CA TRP A 223 -9.09 -10.98 -1.00
C TRP A 223 -9.58 -11.56 0.33
N LEU A 224 -9.24 -10.92 1.46
CA LEU A 224 -9.60 -11.44 2.78
C LEU A 224 -11.11 -11.51 2.98
N ARG A 225 -11.89 -10.56 2.43
CA ARG A 225 -13.36 -10.63 2.42
C ARG A 225 -13.88 -11.81 1.60
N ALA A 226 -13.30 -12.05 0.43
CA ALA A 226 -13.72 -13.12 -0.47
C ALA A 226 -13.24 -14.52 -0.02
N ALA A 227 -12.12 -14.61 0.69
CA ALA A 227 -11.57 -15.88 1.19
C ALA A 227 -12.29 -16.42 2.44
N GLY A 228 -12.99 -15.56 3.17
CA GLY A 228 -13.77 -15.94 4.35
C GLY A 228 -13.83 -14.86 5.43
N PRO A 229 -14.89 -14.83 6.23
CA PRO A 229 -15.15 -13.77 7.20
C PRO A 229 -14.41 -14.01 8.50
N GLY A 230 -13.18 -13.71 8.62
CA GLY A 230 -12.49 -13.91 9.90
C GLY A 230 -11.44 -12.86 10.20
N CYS A 231 -10.78 -12.33 9.18
CA CYS A 231 -9.69 -11.39 9.35
C CYS A 231 -10.21 -9.94 9.32
N ARG A 232 -9.94 -9.20 10.39
CA ARG A 232 -10.20 -7.75 10.47
C ARG A 232 -9.09 -7.00 9.74
N VAL A 233 -9.46 -6.13 8.80
CA VAL A 233 -8.53 -5.33 8.00
C VAL A 233 -8.45 -3.92 8.58
N VAL A 234 -7.26 -3.52 9.03
CA VAL A 234 -7.01 -2.27 9.72
C VAL A 234 -6.01 -1.44 8.92
N GLY A 235 -6.44 -0.27 8.45
CA GLY A 235 -5.59 0.69 7.78
C GLY A 235 -4.84 1.57 8.77
N ILE A 236 -3.59 1.92 8.45
CA ILE A 236 -2.75 2.73 9.33
C ILE A 236 -2.21 3.94 8.59
N ASN A 237 -2.44 5.13 9.15
CA ASN A 237 -1.80 6.38 8.75
C ASN A 237 -0.92 6.92 9.89
N SER A 238 0.01 7.83 9.56
CA SER A 238 0.65 8.72 10.53
C SER A 238 -0.21 9.96 10.77
N ASP A 239 -0.16 10.54 11.95
CA ASP A 239 -0.82 11.82 12.27
C ASP A 239 -0.31 12.99 11.41
N ALA A 240 0.92 12.89 10.87
CA ALA A 240 1.46 13.84 9.91
C ALA A 240 0.91 13.66 8.46
N ALA A 241 0.22 12.55 8.17
CA ALA A 241 -0.32 12.23 6.83
C ALA A 241 -1.62 11.40 6.93
N ALA A 242 -2.65 11.90 7.62
CA ALA A 242 -3.87 11.17 7.93
C ALA A 242 -5.04 11.44 6.96
N SER A 243 -4.78 12.02 5.78
CA SER A 243 -5.83 12.43 4.83
C SER A 243 -6.76 11.28 4.43
N MET A 244 -6.22 10.06 4.22
CA MET A 244 -7.03 8.90 3.86
C MET A 244 -7.92 8.44 5.02
N THR A 245 -7.43 8.44 6.26
CA THR A 245 -8.25 8.15 7.45
C THR A 245 -9.38 9.16 7.60
N HIS A 246 -9.09 10.45 7.50
CA HIS A 246 -10.13 11.50 7.56
C HIS A 246 -11.15 11.34 6.44
N SER A 247 -10.70 11.10 5.21
CA SER A 247 -11.58 10.89 4.07
C SER A 247 -12.48 9.68 4.24
N TRP A 248 -11.93 8.58 4.75
CA TRP A 248 -12.70 7.36 5.00
C TRP A 248 -13.75 7.58 6.10
N LEU A 249 -13.41 8.27 7.18
CA LEU A 249 -14.36 8.59 8.25
C LEU A 249 -15.51 9.48 7.75
N GLU A 250 -15.19 10.49 6.95
CA GLU A 250 -16.19 11.43 6.44
C GLU A 250 -16.95 10.95 5.19
N GLY A 251 -16.48 9.88 4.51
CA GLY A 251 -17.08 9.38 3.26
C GLY A 251 -16.89 10.30 2.06
N ARG A 252 -15.96 11.24 2.14
CA ARG A 252 -15.61 12.18 1.05
C ARG A 252 -14.11 12.48 1.09
N VAL A 253 -13.57 12.98 0.00
CA VAL A 253 -12.16 13.39 -0.02
C VAL A 253 -11.94 14.57 0.92
N VAL A 254 -11.01 14.38 1.85
CA VAL A 254 -10.52 15.38 2.80
C VAL A 254 -9.02 15.57 2.56
N GLU A 255 -8.65 16.74 2.09
CA GLU A 255 -7.25 17.11 1.91
C GLU A 255 -6.63 17.57 3.22
N THR A 256 -5.36 17.25 3.43
CA THR A 256 -4.57 17.82 4.52
C THR A 256 -3.68 18.96 3.98
N VAL A 257 -3.29 19.87 4.87
CA VAL A 257 -2.42 21.00 4.50
C VAL A 257 -1.04 20.48 4.02
N THR A 258 -0.53 19.47 4.73
CA THR A 258 0.74 18.81 4.43
C THR A 258 0.61 17.30 4.54
N ALA A 259 1.62 16.57 4.07
CA ALA A 259 1.81 15.14 4.33
C ALA A 259 3.29 14.90 4.64
N GLU A 260 3.85 15.71 5.54
CA GLU A 260 5.26 15.67 5.92
C GLU A 260 5.52 14.57 6.95
N THR A 261 5.62 13.34 6.48
CA THR A 261 5.91 12.16 7.28
C THR A 261 7.21 11.48 6.82
N ALA A 262 7.96 10.89 7.76
CA ALA A 262 9.07 10.01 7.45
C ALA A 262 8.61 8.73 6.73
N ALA A 263 7.35 8.35 6.87
CA ALA A 263 6.73 7.22 6.19
C ALA A 263 6.30 7.59 4.75
N GLU A 264 7.26 7.93 3.88
CA GLU A 264 7.01 8.40 2.51
C GLU A 264 6.03 7.52 1.71
N GLY A 265 6.00 6.21 1.94
CA GLY A 265 5.08 5.28 1.26
C GLY A 265 3.61 5.48 1.60
N ILE A 266 3.31 6.27 2.64
CA ILE A 266 1.95 6.64 3.07
C ILE A 266 1.73 8.17 3.10
N ALA A 267 2.66 8.95 2.54
CA ALA A 267 2.58 10.41 2.48
C ALA A 267 1.57 10.89 1.43
N THR A 268 0.29 10.75 1.72
CA THR A 268 -0.79 11.18 0.83
C THR A 268 -1.44 12.44 1.39
N ARG A 269 -1.38 13.56 0.64
CA ARG A 269 -2.03 14.83 0.97
C ARG A 269 -3.47 14.87 0.46
N VAL A 270 -3.68 14.43 -0.77
CA VAL A 270 -4.99 14.39 -1.45
C VAL A 270 -5.31 12.95 -1.83
N PRO A 271 -6.24 12.28 -1.14
CA PRO A 271 -6.67 10.93 -1.48
C PRO A 271 -7.27 10.82 -2.87
N VAL A 272 -7.03 9.71 -3.53
CA VAL A 272 -7.63 9.40 -4.84
C VAL A 272 -9.10 9.04 -4.64
N PRO A 273 -10.05 9.74 -5.29
CA PRO A 273 -11.49 9.52 -5.08
C PRO A 273 -11.92 8.07 -5.32
N ARG A 274 -11.39 7.43 -6.38
CA ARG A 274 -11.70 6.03 -6.68
C ARG A 274 -11.19 5.08 -5.60
N ALA A 275 -9.98 5.28 -5.10
CA ALA A 275 -9.45 4.48 -3.99
C ALA A 275 -10.34 4.61 -2.75
N LEU A 276 -10.78 5.83 -2.42
CA LEU A 276 -11.67 6.05 -1.28
C LEU A 276 -12.97 5.23 -1.43
N SER A 277 -13.60 5.23 -2.60
CA SER A 277 -14.81 4.44 -2.85
C SER A 277 -14.55 2.93 -2.77
N LEU A 278 -13.38 2.47 -3.20
CA LEU A 278 -13.03 1.04 -3.19
C LEU A 278 -12.59 0.53 -1.82
N ILE A 279 -12.27 1.40 -0.87
CA ILE A 279 -11.99 1.02 0.52
C ILE A 279 -13.26 0.57 1.26
N ASP A 280 -14.42 1.15 0.91
CA ASP A 280 -15.69 0.85 1.58
C ASP A 280 -16.05 -0.64 1.47
N GLY A 281 -16.49 -1.21 2.59
CA GLY A 281 -16.81 -2.63 2.75
C GLY A 281 -15.60 -3.59 2.74
N ARG A 282 -14.37 -3.08 2.50
CA ARG A 282 -13.13 -3.87 2.49
C ARG A 282 -12.26 -3.65 3.73
N VAL A 283 -12.49 -2.54 4.44
CA VAL A 283 -11.73 -2.13 5.62
C VAL A 283 -12.64 -2.06 6.83
N ASP A 284 -12.18 -2.57 7.97
CA ASP A 284 -12.94 -2.59 9.22
C ASP A 284 -12.63 -1.39 10.13
N ALA A 285 -11.40 -0.88 10.05
CA ALA A 285 -10.96 0.26 10.86
C ALA A 285 -9.79 1.00 10.19
N MET A 286 -9.65 2.26 10.54
CA MET A 286 -8.47 3.07 10.27
C MET A 286 -7.94 3.61 11.58
N LEU A 287 -6.63 3.50 11.81
CA LEU A 287 -5.92 4.00 12.98
C LEU A 287 -4.86 5.02 12.55
N VAL A 288 -4.63 5.99 13.42
CA VAL A 288 -3.59 7.01 13.23
C VAL A 288 -2.56 6.85 14.33
N VAL A 289 -1.30 6.72 13.94
CA VAL A 289 -0.16 6.58 14.86
C VAL A 289 0.68 7.84 14.90
N ALA A 290 1.33 8.10 16.05
CA ALA A 290 2.14 9.29 16.23
C ALA A 290 3.44 9.24 15.39
N GLU A 291 3.67 10.26 14.56
CA GLU A 291 4.86 10.44 13.72
C GLU A 291 6.16 10.28 14.50
N GLY A 292 6.24 10.91 15.67
CA GLY A 292 7.44 10.89 16.52
C GLY A 292 7.87 9.50 17.01
N ARG A 293 7.05 8.48 16.86
CA ARG A 293 7.37 7.09 17.25
C ARG A 293 7.92 6.26 16.08
N LEU A 294 7.78 6.70 14.84
CA LEU A 294 8.09 5.92 13.64
C LEU A 294 9.55 5.48 13.57
N ASP A 295 10.48 6.37 13.87
CA ASP A 295 11.91 6.06 13.84
C ASP A 295 12.34 4.97 14.84
N ALA A 296 11.82 5.05 16.06
CA ALA A 296 12.11 4.04 17.08
C ALA A 296 11.52 2.67 16.67
N ALA A 297 10.28 2.65 16.20
CA ALA A 297 9.61 1.45 15.73
C ALA A 297 10.34 0.83 14.52
N ARG A 298 10.79 1.66 13.57
CA ARG A 298 11.57 1.19 12.41
C ARG A 298 12.89 0.54 12.83
N ARG A 299 13.63 1.16 13.73
CA ARG A 299 14.89 0.57 14.25
C ARG A 299 14.63 -0.75 14.98
N GLY A 300 13.59 -0.80 15.82
CA GLY A 300 13.17 -2.02 16.51
C GLY A 300 12.84 -3.16 15.54
N LEU A 301 12.00 -2.90 14.53
CA LEU A 301 11.68 -3.88 13.50
C LEU A 301 12.90 -4.32 12.70
N THR A 302 13.76 -3.37 12.29
CA THR A 302 15.00 -3.69 11.56
C THR A 302 15.89 -4.63 12.38
N SER A 303 16.03 -4.36 13.68
CA SER A 303 16.81 -5.22 14.60
C SER A 303 16.17 -6.59 14.80
N ALA A 304 14.84 -6.64 15.00
CA ALA A 304 14.13 -7.90 15.24
C ALA A 304 14.11 -8.81 14.01
N LEU A 305 13.95 -8.24 12.83
CA LEU A 305 13.81 -8.99 11.57
C LEU A 305 15.15 -9.26 10.86
N GLY A 306 16.21 -8.55 11.21
CA GLY A 306 17.50 -8.63 10.50
C GLY A 306 17.47 -8.11 9.06
N VAL A 307 16.41 -7.35 8.68
CA VAL A 307 16.27 -6.75 7.35
C VAL A 307 15.93 -5.26 7.47
N THR A 308 16.35 -4.47 6.49
CA THR A 308 16.00 -3.05 6.44
C THR A 308 14.48 -2.89 6.26
N VAL A 309 13.88 -1.97 7.04
CA VAL A 309 12.44 -1.71 7.06
C VAL A 309 12.19 -0.22 6.81
N GLU A 310 11.21 0.10 5.97
CA GLU A 310 10.71 1.46 5.78
C GLU A 310 9.78 1.91 6.91
N HIS A 311 9.65 3.22 7.12
CA HIS A 311 8.75 3.80 8.13
C HIS A 311 7.27 3.43 7.91
N SER A 312 6.85 3.17 6.69
CA SER A 312 5.47 2.71 6.41
C SER A 312 5.15 1.38 7.10
N ALA A 313 6.09 0.43 7.11
CA ALA A 313 5.92 -0.82 7.86
C ALA A 313 6.00 -0.59 9.38
N ALA A 314 6.82 0.37 9.83
CA ALA A 314 6.85 0.78 11.23
C ALA A 314 5.52 1.40 11.69
N ALA A 315 4.85 2.17 10.82
CA ALA A 315 3.50 2.66 11.11
C ALA A 315 2.50 1.51 11.32
N ALA A 316 2.55 0.47 10.46
CA ALA A 316 1.71 -0.72 10.63
C ALA A 316 1.99 -1.45 11.94
N TRP A 317 3.27 -1.54 12.35
CA TRP A 317 3.66 -2.12 13.64
C TRP A 317 3.09 -1.32 14.83
N LEU A 318 3.23 0.01 14.80
CA LEU A 318 2.65 0.85 15.84
C LEU A 318 1.13 0.72 15.90
N GLY A 319 0.46 0.68 14.74
CA GLY A 319 -0.98 0.44 14.69
C GLY A 319 -1.39 -0.91 15.29
N LEU A 320 -0.58 -1.97 15.07
CA LEU A 320 -0.79 -3.26 15.69
C LEU A 320 -0.65 -3.19 17.21
N LEU A 321 0.34 -2.46 17.73
CA LEU A 321 0.54 -2.28 19.18
C LEU A 321 -0.53 -1.40 19.83
N ASP A 322 -0.98 -0.36 19.14
CA ASP A 322 -1.91 0.65 19.66
C ASP A 322 -3.38 0.22 19.52
N ASP A 323 -3.68 -0.83 18.76
CA ASP A 323 -5.05 -1.29 18.55
C ASP A 323 -5.66 -1.82 19.86
N ARG A 324 -6.75 -1.15 20.29
CA ARG A 324 -7.44 -1.44 21.56
C ARG A 324 -8.53 -2.50 21.43
N ASP A 325 -8.89 -2.87 20.20
CA ASP A 325 -9.96 -3.83 19.91
C ASP A 325 -9.55 -4.86 18.84
N PRO A 326 -8.40 -5.54 19.01
CA PRO A 326 -8.00 -6.58 18.08
C PRO A 326 -8.89 -7.82 18.26
N ARG A 327 -9.24 -8.47 17.14
CA ARG A 327 -9.85 -9.81 17.22
C ARG A 327 -8.87 -10.80 17.84
N PRO A 328 -9.32 -11.72 18.72
CA PRO A 328 -8.46 -12.77 19.26
C PRO A 328 -7.87 -13.65 18.14
N GLY A 329 -6.55 -13.86 18.17
CA GLY A 329 -5.84 -14.68 17.19
C GLY A 329 -4.64 -13.97 16.56
N ALA A 330 -4.15 -14.53 15.44
CA ALA A 330 -2.92 -14.05 14.83
C ALA A 330 -3.12 -12.73 14.06
N SER A 331 -2.18 -11.83 14.25
CA SER A 331 -2.11 -10.53 13.57
C SER A 331 -1.05 -10.55 12.48
N VAL A 332 -1.40 -10.08 11.28
CA VAL A 332 -0.47 -9.97 10.15
C VAL A 332 0.17 -8.58 10.14
N LEU A 333 1.49 -8.54 10.10
CA LEU A 333 2.32 -7.36 9.90
C LEU A 333 2.97 -7.42 8.52
N LEU A 334 2.67 -6.46 7.64
CA LEU A 334 3.24 -6.36 6.31
C LEU A 334 4.53 -5.53 6.33
N ILE A 335 5.65 -6.13 5.99
CA ILE A 335 6.93 -5.42 5.80
C ILE A 335 7.00 -4.98 4.33
N THR A 336 6.46 -3.81 4.07
CA THR A 336 6.08 -3.33 2.74
C THR A 336 7.23 -2.81 1.88
N GLY A 337 8.36 -2.41 2.49
CA GLY A 337 9.48 -1.85 1.76
C GLY A 337 10.75 -1.73 2.58
N SER A 338 11.88 -1.58 1.87
CA SER A 338 13.24 -1.42 2.43
C SER A 338 14.02 -0.25 1.82
N ASN A 339 13.38 0.60 0.99
CA ASN A 339 14.03 1.69 0.25
C ASN A 339 14.17 2.94 1.12
N VAL A 340 14.96 2.86 2.18
CA VAL A 340 15.32 4.00 3.02
C VAL A 340 16.57 4.69 2.48
N ALA A 341 16.70 6.00 2.75
CA ALA A 341 17.98 6.68 2.55
C ALA A 341 19.05 6.01 3.43
N ALA A 342 20.26 5.85 2.90
CA ALA A 342 21.37 5.46 3.74
C ALA A 342 21.54 6.50 4.87
N PRO A 343 21.88 6.06 6.08
CA PRO A 343 22.14 6.97 7.19
C PRO A 343 23.27 7.93 6.90
#